data_444766fdf74359c8935fdd34297a99b4
#
_entry.id   444766fdf74359c8935fdd34297a99b4
#
_cell.length_a   1.000
_cell.length_b   1.000
_cell.length_c   1.000
_cell.angle_alpha   90.00
_cell.angle_beta   90.00
_cell.angle_gamma   90.00
#
_symmetry.space_group_name_H-M   'P 1'
#
loop_
_entity.id
_entity.type
_entity.pdbx_description
1 polymer ?
#
loop_
_entity_poly.entity_id
_entity_poly.type
_entity_poly.pdbx_seq_one_letter_code
_entity_poly.pdbx_strand_id
1 'polypeptide(L)'
;MDTLHIYGQDAWHDTAYIVGDRQSLAALRDCLAEALYSGEATKFNSFTNDGEGYSIEVIPLDEPQMETMRLPYHGDIAIDNNPKRIWTHVLVAN
;
A
#
# COMPACT_ATOMS: atom_id res chain seq x y z
N MET A 1 4.96 4.34 21.19
CA MET A 1 5.45 4.38 19.80
C MET A 1 4.29 4.05 18.87
N ASP A 2 4.12 4.85 17.83
CA ASP A 2 3.05 4.61 16.86
C ASP A 2 3.39 3.40 16.01
N THR A 3 2.55 2.39 16.06
CA THR A 3 2.80 1.10 15.42
C THR A 3 1.68 0.75 14.46
N LEU A 4 2.06 0.36 13.26
CA LEU A 4 1.12 -0.03 12.22
C LEU A 4 1.67 -1.22 11.46
N HIS A 5 0.86 -2.26 11.33
CA HIS A 5 1.21 -3.44 10.54
C HIS A 5 0.23 -3.56 9.39
N ILE A 6 0.77 -3.82 8.21
CA ILE A 6 -0.02 -4.04 7.00
C ILE A 6 0.28 -5.45 6.50
N TYR A 7 -0.74 -6.28 6.47
CA TYR A 7 -0.65 -7.65 6.01
C TYR A 7 -1.46 -7.78 4.74
N GLY A 8 -0.78 -7.90 3.61
CA GLY A 8 -1.45 -8.15 2.34
C GLY A 8 -2.00 -9.56 2.27
N GLN A 9 -2.89 -9.78 1.31
CA GLN A 9 -3.38 -11.13 1.05
C GLN A 9 -2.28 -11.94 0.38
N ASP A 10 -2.07 -13.18 0.83
CA ASP A 10 -1.07 -14.06 0.24
C ASP A 10 -1.60 -14.75 -1.00
N ALA A 11 -2.90 -14.99 -1.05
CA ALA A 11 -3.55 -15.71 -2.13
C ALA A 11 -4.90 -15.07 -2.44
N TRP A 12 -5.55 -15.54 -3.49
CA TRP A 12 -6.89 -15.07 -3.86
C TRP A 12 -7.86 -15.29 -2.71
N HIS A 13 -8.70 -14.29 -2.47
CA HIS A 13 -9.76 -14.34 -1.46
C HIS A 13 -9.27 -14.36 -0.01
N ASP A 14 -7.96 -14.26 0.23
CA ASP A 14 -7.45 -14.10 1.58
C ASP A 14 -7.80 -12.71 2.10
N THR A 15 -7.95 -12.62 3.41
CA THR A 15 -8.18 -11.34 4.07
C THR A 15 -6.88 -10.59 4.20
N ALA A 16 -6.88 -9.32 3.83
CA ALA A 16 -5.81 -8.39 4.16
C ALA A 16 -6.14 -7.71 5.48
N TYR A 17 -5.11 -7.38 6.25
CA TYR A 17 -5.30 -6.77 7.56
C TYR A 17 -4.50 -5.49 7.68
N ILE A 18 -5.11 -4.47 8.28
CA ILE A 18 -4.42 -3.26 8.72
C ILE A 18 -4.64 -3.18 10.21
N VAL A 19 -3.56 -3.28 10.97
CA VAL A 19 -3.61 -3.34 12.44
C VAL A 19 -2.69 -2.27 12.99
N GLY A 20 -3.21 -1.39 13.83
CA GLY A 20 -2.40 -0.33 14.39
C GLY A 20 -3.04 0.27 15.62
N ASP A 21 -2.27 1.07 16.35
CA ASP A 21 -2.83 1.88 17.41
C ASP A 21 -3.68 3.01 16.83
N ARG A 22 -4.40 3.71 17.69
CA ARG A 22 -5.34 4.75 17.24
C ARG A 22 -4.64 5.89 16.50
N GLN A 23 -3.47 6.30 16.96
CA GLN A 23 -2.73 7.38 16.32
C GLN A 23 -2.23 6.99 14.94
N SER A 24 -1.74 5.78 14.80
CA SER A 24 -1.27 5.26 13.51
C SER A 24 -2.42 5.10 12.52
N LEU A 25 -3.56 4.61 12.98
CA LEU A 25 -4.74 4.47 12.13
C LEU A 25 -5.28 5.86 11.72
N ALA A 26 -5.22 6.83 12.61
CA ALA A 26 -5.61 8.22 12.28
C ALA A 26 -4.66 8.82 11.24
N ALA A 27 -3.35 8.55 11.36
CA ALA A 27 -2.38 9.02 10.37
C ALA A 27 -2.64 8.40 9.01
N LEU A 28 -2.98 7.12 8.96
CA LEU A 28 -3.36 6.45 7.71
C LEU A 28 -4.63 7.08 7.12
N ARG A 29 -5.65 7.32 7.95
CA ARG A 29 -6.87 7.99 7.51
C ARG A 29 -6.56 9.34 6.88
N ASP A 30 -5.73 10.15 7.53
CA ASP A 30 -5.40 11.49 7.05
C ASP A 30 -4.59 11.43 5.74
N CYS A 31 -3.70 10.45 5.63
CA CYS A 31 -2.92 10.21 4.41
C CYS A 31 -3.83 9.82 3.24
N LEU A 32 -4.81 8.94 3.49
CA LEU A 32 -5.81 8.56 2.50
C LEU A 32 -6.65 9.76 2.07
N ALA A 33 -7.11 10.55 3.03
CA ALA A 33 -7.93 11.73 2.75
C ALA A 33 -7.17 12.74 1.91
N GLU A 34 -5.90 12.98 2.24
CA GLU A 34 -5.06 13.91 1.48
C GLU A 34 -4.82 13.42 0.06
N ALA A 35 -4.56 12.13 -0.13
CA ALA A 35 -4.40 11.56 -1.47
C ALA A 35 -5.66 11.72 -2.32
N LEU A 36 -6.82 11.48 -1.72
CA LEU A 36 -8.09 11.64 -2.42
C LEU A 36 -8.37 13.09 -2.77
N TYR A 37 -8.04 14.01 -1.86
CA TYR A 37 -8.27 15.43 -2.07
C TYR A 37 -7.33 16.00 -3.14
N SER A 38 -6.04 15.69 -3.05
CA SER A 38 -5.03 16.27 -3.95
C SER A 38 -4.94 15.54 -5.29
N GLY A 39 -5.36 14.27 -5.35
CA GLY A 39 -5.16 13.44 -6.53
C GLY A 39 -3.71 12.99 -6.71
N GLU A 40 -2.85 13.23 -5.73
CA GLU A 40 -1.44 12.91 -5.79
C GLU A 40 -1.06 11.92 -4.71
N ALA A 41 0.09 11.24 -4.89
CA ALA A 41 0.60 10.33 -3.89
C ALA A 41 0.95 11.06 -2.61
N THR A 42 0.59 10.46 -1.49
CA THR A 42 0.94 10.96 -0.16
C THR A 42 1.64 9.85 0.60
N LYS A 43 2.44 10.21 1.61
CA LYS A 43 3.11 9.20 2.41
C LYS A 43 3.31 9.67 3.85
N PHE A 44 3.48 8.69 4.73
CA PHE A 44 3.88 8.92 6.10
C PHE A 44 4.71 7.75 6.60
N ASN A 45 5.42 7.95 7.69
CA ASN A 45 6.26 6.92 8.28
C ASN A 45 5.57 6.30 9.48
N SER A 46 5.77 5.02 9.66
CA SER A 46 5.31 4.29 10.84
C SER A 46 6.34 3.26 11.26
N PHE A 47 6.00 2.41 12.22
CA PHE A 47 6.92 1.44 12.78
C PHE A 47 6.23 0.09 12.92
N THR A 48 7.00 -0.98 12.76
CA THR A 48 6.59 -2.29 13.21
C THR A 48 6.88 -2.42 14.71
N ASN A 49 6.31 -3.44 15.35
CA ASN A 49 6.40 -3.56 16.81
C ASN A 49 7.79 -3.98 17.30
N ASP A 50 8.72 -4.28 16.40
CA ASP A 50 10.13 -4.50 16.72
C ASP A 50 10.96 -3.21 16.63
N GLY A 51 10.32 -2.08 16.37
CA GLY A 51 10.98 -0.78 16.33
C GLY A 51 11.52 -0.37 14.98
N GLU A 52 11.33 -1.17 13.94
CA GLU A 52 11.82 -0.83 12.60
C GLU A 52 10.84 0.13 11.92
N GLY A 53 11.39 1.22 11.37
CA GLY A 53 10.60 2.23 10.67
C GLY A 53 10.43 1.89 9.20
N TYR A 54 9.30 2.31 8.64
CA TYR A 54 9.04 2.17 7.20
C TYR A 54 8.07 3.24 6.73
N SER A 55 8.01 3.43 5.42
CA SER A 55 7.10 4.40 4.80
C SER A 55 5.89 3.69 4.20
N ILE A 56 4.73 4.33 4.35
CA ILE A 56 3.51 3.91 3.70
C ILE A 56 3.15 5.00 2.69
N GLU A 57 3.00 4.61 1.43
CA GLU A 57 2.60 5.52 0.38
C GLU A 57 1.20 5.16 -0.11
N VAL A 58 0.35 6.16 -0.22
CA VAL A 58 -0.99 6.04 -0.78
C VAL A 58 -0.98 6.70 -2.14
N ILE A 59 -1.28 5.93 -3.17
CA ILE A 59 -1.17 6.37 -4.56
C ILE A 59 -2.54 6.27 -5.20
N PRO A 60 -3.21 7.41 -5.45
CA PRO A 60 -4.49 7.40 -6.17
C PRO A 60 -4.26 7.25 -7.66
N LEU A 61 -4.95 6.29 -8.26
CA LEU A 61 -4.89 6.06 -9.70
C LEU A 61 -6.31 6.04 -10.25
N ASP A 62 -6.44 6.40 -11.53
CA ASP A 62 -7.71 6.20 -12.21
C ASP A 62 -7.88 4.72 -12.61
N GLU A 63 -9.07 4.39 -13.07
CA GLU A 63 -9.39 3.00 -13.39
C GLU A 63 -8.51 2.40 -14.48
N PRO A 64 -8.24 3.10 -15.62
CA PRO A 64 -7.31 2.58 -16.62
C PRO A 64 -5.90 2.34 -16.09
N GLN A 65 -5.41 3.21 -15.21
CA GLN A 65 -4.09 3.03 -14.58
C GLN A 65 -4.07 1.80 -13.67
N MET A 66 -5.15 1.60 -12.91
CA MET A 66 -5.25 0.42 -12.02
C MET A 66 -5.16 -0.89 -12.80
N GLU A 67 -5.71 -0.94 -14.00
CA GLU A 67 -5.66 -2.15 -14.82
C GLU A 67 -4.26 -2.53 -15.27
N THR A 68 -3.31 -1.60 -15.24
CA THR A 68 -1.92 -1.86 -15.63
C THR A 68 -1.06 -2.35 -14.47
N MET A 69 -1.58 -2.30 -13.25
CA MET A 69 -0.81 -2.66 -12.06
C MET A 69 -0.62 -4.16 -11.92
N ARG A 70 0.51 -4.52 -11.34
CA ARG A 70 0.77 -5.93 -10.98
C ARG A 70 -0.16 -6.34 -9.85
N LEU A 71 -0.55 -7.60 -9.88
CA LEU A 71 -1.34 -8.17 -8.79
C LEU A 71 -0.50 -8.23 -7.51
N PRO A 72 -1.13 -8.06 -6.33
CA PRO A 72 -0.39 -7.93 -5.07
C PRO A 72 -0.03 -9.28 -4.43
N TYR A 73 0.05 -10.34 -5.20
CA TYR A 73 0.31 -11.69 -4.70
C TYR A 73 1.80 -12.00 -4.72
N HIS A 74 2.20 -12.94 -3.88
CA HIS A 74 3.59 -13.38 -3.73
C HIS A 74 3.75 -14.85 -4.09
N GLY A 75 5.00 -15.27 -4.26
CA GLY A 75 5.34 -16.67 -4.51
C GLY A 75 4.74 -17.19 -5.81
N ASP A 76 4.26 -18.41 -5.78
CA ASP A 76 3.76 -19.10 -6.97
C ASP A 76 2.52 -18.41 -7.56
N ILE A 77 1.78 -17.68 -6.74
CA ILE A 77 0.57 -16.97 -7.19
C ILE A 77 0.95 -15.79 -8.07
N ALA A 78 2.16 -15.28 -7.93
CA ALA A 78 2.64 -14.15 -8.73
C ALA A 78 2.75 -14.48 -10.22
N ILE A 79 2.67 -15.74 -10.61
CA ILE A 79 2.69 -16.13 -12.03
C ILE A 79 1.51 -15.53 -12.82
N ASP A 80 0.43 -15.17 -12.12
CA ASP A 80 -0.71 -14.52 -12.76
C ASP A 80 -0.40 -13.08 -13.17
N ASN A 81 0.73 -12.53 -12.73
CA ASN A 81 1.12 -11.20 -13.10
C ASN A 81 1.70 -11.16 -14.50
N ASN A 82 1.16 -10.28 -15.32
CA ASN A 82 1.71 -10.00 -16.65
C ASN A 82 3.04 -9.25 -16.48
N PRO A 83 4.13 -9.69 -17.14
CA PRO A 83 5.42 -8.96 -17.04
C PRO A 83 5.34 -7.50 -17.51
N LYS A 84 4.34 -7.15 -18.30
CA LYS A 84 4.13 -5.78 -18.74
C LYS A 84 3.41 -4.90 -17.72
N ARG A 85 2.91 -5.49 -16.63
CA ARG A 85 2.27 -4.71 -15.58
C ARG A 85 3.30 -3.93 -14.78
N ILE A 86 2.87 -2.78 -14.29
CA ILE A 86 3.76 -1.81 -13.67
C ILE A 86 3.91 -2.10 -12.17
N TRP A 87 5.17 -2.12 -11.70
CA TRP A 87 5.46 -2.18 -10.28
C TRP A 87 5.15 -0.83 -9.63
N THR A 88 4.71 -0.88 -8.38
CA THR A 88 4.34 0.30 -7.61
C THR A 88 5.47 1.33 -7.56
N HIS A 89 6.71 0.89 -7.39
CA HIS A 89 7.85 1.81 -7.27
C HIS A 89 8.08 2.64 -8.54
N VAL A 90 7.63 2.18 -9.68
CA VAL A 90 7.76 2.93 -10.94
C VAL A 90 6.86 4.15 -10.93
N LEU A 91 5.73 4.09 -10.25
CA LEU A 91 4.76 5.19 -10.17
C LEU A 91 5.30 6.38 -9.38
N VAL A 92 6.21 6.15 -8.46
CA VAL A 92 6.73 7.17 -7.55
C VAL A 92 8.21 7.47 -7.78
N ALA A 93 8.81 6.91 -8.80
CA ALA A 93 10.24 7.02 -9.09
C ALA A 93 10.64 8.33 -9.79
N ASN A 94 9.77 9.30 -9.80
CA ASN A 94 10.04 10.58 -10.47
C ASN A 94 10.54 11.63 -9.51
#